data_0e6cb7f7539797eb55be87265c10996b
#
_entry.id   0e6cb7f7539797eb55be87265c10996b
#
_cell.length_a   1.000
_cell.length_b   1.000
_cell.length_c   1.000
_cell.angle_alpha   90.00
_cell.angle_beta   90.00
_cell.angle_gamma   90.00
#
_symmetry.space_group_name_H-M   'P 1'
#
loop_
_entity.id
_entity.type
_entity.pdbx_description
1 polymer ?
#
loop_
_entity_poly.entity_id
_entity_poly.type
_entity_poly.pdbx_seq_one_letter_code
_entity_poly.pdbx_strand_id
1 'polypeptide(L)' 'MTESKIFFLNNERYITTNQITIYDLITYFEYNENLLVLEYNDVIFDKSYWTTTFIKDLDKIEIVTIVGGG' A
#
# COMPACT_ATOMS: atom_id res chain seq x y z
N MET A 1 3.08 -22.28 -10.29
CA MET A 1 3.29 -22.20 -8.85
C MET A 1 3.13 -20.77 -8.37
N THR A 2 2.29 -20.58 -7.38
CA THR A 2 2.08 -19.27 -6.79
C THR A 2 3.08 -19.03 -5.69
N GLU A 3 3.81 -17.94 -5.78
CA GLU A 3 4.74 -17.57 -4.74
C GLU A 3 4.04 -16.66 -3.73
N SER A 4 4.22 -16.95 -2.46
CA SER A 4 3.72 -16.06 -1.42
C SER A 4 4.67 -14.88 -1.27
N LYS A 5 4.09 -13.72 -1.06
CA LYS A 5 4.83 -12.50 -0.76
C LYS A 5 4.44 -12.03 0.62
N ILE A 6 5.42 -11.61 1.38
CA ILE A 6 5.20 -10.98 2.67
C ILE A 6 5.42 -9.50 2.49
N PHE A 7 4.49 -8.70 2.96
CA PHE A 7 4.66 -7.25 2.96
C PHE A 7 4.19 -6.68 4.28
N PHE A 8 4.55 -5.44 4.53
CA PHE A 8 4.22 -4.76 5.79
C PHE A 8 3.38 -3.52 5.48
N LEU A 9 2.26 -3.41 6.17
CA LEU A 9 1.40 -2.24 6.07
C LEU A 9 1.26 -1.66 7.47
N ASN A 10 1.78 -0.46 7.67
CA ASN A 10 1.80 0.20 8.96
C ASN A 10 2.36 -0.72 10.05
N ASN A 11 3.48 -1.36 9.74
CA ASN A 11 4.21 -2.30 10.61
C ASN A 11 3.50 -3.61 10.90
N GLU A 12 2.37 -3.87 10.28
CA GLU A 12 1.70 -5.16 10.39
C GLU A 12 2.05 -6.03 9.19
N ARG A 13 2.31 -7.30 9.46
CA ARG A 13 2.73 -8.25 8.45
C ARG A 13 1.53 -8.89 7.77
N TYR A 14 1.55 -8.90 6.46
CA TYR A 14 0.53 -9.56 5.64
C TYR A 14 1.18 -10.48 4.63
N ILE A 15 0.43 -11.46 4.19
CA ILE A 15 0.88 -12.42 3.18
C ILE A 15 -0.13 -12.41 2.05
N THR A 16 0.34 -12.38 0.82
CA THR A 16 -0.53 -12.52 -0.34
C THR A 16 0.12 -13.45 -1.36
N THR A 17 -0.70 -14.18 -2.09
CA THR A 17 -0.27 -14.98 -3.22
C THR A 17 -0.67 -14.34 -4.54
N ASN A 18 -1.43 -13.26 -4.48
CA ASN A 18 -1.92 -12.56 -5.65
C ASN A 18 -0.98 -11.47 -6.08
N GLN A 19 -1.03 -11.14 -7.36
CA GLN A 19 -0.35 -9.94 -7.85
C GLN A 19 -1.28 -8.77 -7.62
N ILE A 20 -0.96 -7.94 -6.65
CA ILE A 20 -1.78 -6.78 -6.31
C ILE A 20 -0.95 -5.51 -6.42
N THR A 21 -1.62 -4.44 -6.82
CA THR A 21 -1.00 -3.12 -6.89
C THR A 21 -1.18 -2.40 -5.57
N ILE A 22 -0.45 -1.29 -5.42
CA ILE A 22 -0.65 -0.39 -4.29
C ILE A 22 -2.11 0.07 -4.25
N TYR A 23 -2.68 0.38 -5.41
CA TYR A 23 -4.06 0.82 -5.48
C TYR A 23 -5.04 -0.27 -5.00
N ASP A 24 -4.77 -1.52 -5.38
CA ASP A 24 -5.59 -2.65 -4.91
C ASP A 24 -5.59 -2.73 -3.38
N LEU A 25 -4.43 -2.51 -2.78
CA LEU A 25 -4.28 -2.53 -1.33
C LEU A 25 -5.10 -1.43 -0.67
N ILE A 26 -4.99 -0.22 -1.21
CA ILE A 26 -5.73 0.95 -0.71
C ILE A 26 -7.24 0.67 -0.75
N THR A 27 -7.69 0.12 -1.86
CA THR A 27 -9.10 -0.20 -2.07
C THR A 27 -9.57 -1.32 -1.14
N TYR A 28 -8.77 -2.34 -0.98
CA TYR A 28 -9.11 -3.49 -0.16
C TYR A 28 -9.35 -3.10 1.30
N PHE A 29 -8.50 -2.23 1.83
CA PHE A 29 -8.63 -1.76 3.21
C PHE A 29 -9.54 -0.54 3.34
N GLU A 30 -10.19 -0.15 2.25
CA GLU A 30 -11.18 0.93 2.23
C GLU A 30 -10.63 2.29 2.67
N TYR A 31 -9.37 2.56 2.37
CA TYR A 31 -8.80 3.87 2.62
C TYR A 31 -9.37 4.89 1.63
N ASN A 32 -9.54 6.12 2.09
CA ASN A 32 -9.92 7.20 1.19
C ASN A 32 -8.65 7.73 0.52
N GLU A 33 -8.51 7.44 -0.77
CA GLU A 33 -7.30 7.77 -1.53
C GLU A 33 -7.01 9.27 -1.60
N ASN A 34 -8.02 10.10 -1.36
CA ASN A 34 -7.87 11.55 -1.40
C ASN A 34 -7.41 12.13 -0.07
N LEU A 35 -7.40 11.34 0.97
CA LEU A 35 -7.11 11.78 2.34
C LEU A 35 -5.99 10.98 2.96
N LEU A 36 -4.98 10.63 2.16
CA LEU A 36 -3.86 9.90 2.71
C LEU A 36 -2.55 10.28 2.03
N VAL A 37 -1.47 10.06 2.76
CA VAL A 37 -0.11 10.11 2.23
C VAL A 37 0.44 8.70 2.35
N LEU A 38 1.03 8.19 1.29
CA LEU A 38 1.58 6.86 1.25
C LEU A 38 3.09 6.90 1.12
N GLU A 39 3.78 6.15 1.97
CA GLU A 39 5.21 5.92 1.86
C GLU A 39 5.43 4.48 1.40
N TYR A 40 6.22 4.33 0.39
CA TYR A 40 6.56 3.04 -0.17
C TYR A 40 8.07 2.85 -0.01
N ASN A 41 8.44 1.91 0.85
CA ASN A 41 9.85 1.68 1.18
C ASN A 41 10.55 2.96 1.59
N ASP A 42 9.93 3.69 2.51
CA ASP A 42 10.44 4.92 3.12
C ASP A 42 10.49 6.15 2.21
N VAL A 43 9.82 6.07 1.06
CA VAL A 43 9.76 7.20 0.12
C VAL A 43 8.30 7.58 -0.10
N ILE A 44 7.99 8.87 -0.01
CA ILE A 44 6.64 9.34 -0.33
C ILE A 44 6.35 9.00 -1.79
N PHE A 45 5.25 8.28 -2.00
CA PHE A 45 4.93 7.69 -3.28
C PHE A 45 3.71 8.35 -3.88
N ASP A 46 3.88 8.97 -5.04
CA ASP A 46 2.81 9.71 -5.68
C ASP A 46 1.66 8.82 -6.12
N LYS A 47 0.46 9.32 -5.96
CA LYS A 47 -0.77 8.61 -6.28
C LYS A 47 -0.82 8.12 -7.73
N SER A 48 -0.20 8.86 -8.65
CA SER A 48 -0.22 8.52 -10.07
C SER A 48 0.45 7.19 -10.38
N TYR A 49 1.26 6.66 -9.46
CA TYR A 49 1.96 5.39 -9.67
C TYR A 49 1.28 4.20 -8.97
N TRP A 50 0.21 4.44 -8.22
CA TRP A 50 -0.39 3.37 -7.40
C TRP A 50 -1.00 2.25 -8.23
N THR A 51 -1.57 2.57 -9.38
CA THR A 51 -2.24 1.57 -10.21
C THR A 51 -1.28 0.72 -11.03
N THR A 52 -0.03 1.16 -11.14
CA THR A 52 0.97 0.46 -11.96
C THR A 52 2.10 -0.17 -11.14
N THR A 53 2.10 0.05 -9.84
CA THR A 53 3.15 -0.50 -8.97
C THR A 53 2.63 -1.71 -8.23
N PHE A 54 3.23 -2.86 -8.50
CA PHE A 54 2.86 -4.11 -7.84
C PHE A 54 3.64 -4.27 -6.54
N ILE A 55 2.97 -4.82 -5.54
CA ILE A 55 3.61 -5.12 -4.26
C ILE A 55 4.55 -6.28 -4.46
N LYS A 56 5.76 -6.16 -3.91
CA LYS A 56 6.79 -7.17 -3.96
C LYS A 56 7.07 -7.72 -2.59
N ASP A 57 7.73 -8.86 -2.55
CA ASP A 57 8.11 -9.47 -1.28
C ASP A 57 8.95 -8.51 -0.44
N LEU A 58 8.61 -8.42 0.84
CA LEU A 58 9.27 -7.58 1.84
C LEU A 58 9.07 -6.09 1.66
N ASP A 59 8.11 -5.68 0.83
CA ASP A 59 7.78 -4.27 0.70
C ASP A 59 7.23 -3.71 2.01
N LYS A 60 7.59 -2.46 2.27
CA LYS A 60 7.12 -1.74 3.45
C LYS A 60 6.26 -0.57 2.98
N ILE A 61 5.02 -0.56 3.41
CA ILE A 61 4.06 0.46 3.04
C ILE A 61 3.55 1.13 4.30
N GLU A 62 3.58 2.45 4.35
CA GLU A 62 3.01 3.21 5.44
C GLU A 62 1.97 4.17 4.90
N ILE A 63 0.83 4.18 5.54
CA ILE A 63 -0.28 5.05 5.16
C ILE A 63 -0.62 5.93 6.34
N VAL A 64 -0.56 7.24 6.11
CA VAL A 64 -0.97 8.23 7.09
C VAL A 64 -2.22 8.90 6.55
N THR A 65 -3.32 8.76 7.27
CA THR A 65 -4.56 9.41 6.85
C THR A 65 -4.57 10.85 7.31
N ILE A 66 -5.00 11.73 6.43
CA ILE A 66 -5.09 13.14 6.74
C ILE A 66 -6.49 13.37 7.30
N VAL A 67 -6.55 13.74 8.57
CA VAL A 67 -7.82 14.11 9.17
C VAL A 67 -8.03 15.56 8.82
N GLY A 68 -8.96 15.80 7.93
CA GLY A 68 -9.27 17.15 7.52
C GLY A 68 -9.70 17.95 8.72
N GLY A 69 -8.88 18.91 9.06
CA GLY A 69 -9.23 19.82 10.12
C GLY A 69 -10.31 20.76 9.64
N GLY A 70 -11.40 20.55 10.15
CA GLY A 70 -12.50 21.48 10.16
C GLY A 70 -13.13 21.98 8.95
#